data_a6e6e2c568407801c3f9b71f76013c30
#
_entry.id   a6e6e2c568407801c3f9b71f76013c30
#
_cell.length_a   1.000
_cell.length_b   1.000
_cell.length_c   1.000
_cell.angle_alpha   90.00
_cell.angle_beta   90.00
_cell.angle_gamma   90.00
#
_symmetry.space_group_name_H-M   'P 1'
#
loop_
_entity.id
_entity.type
_entity.pdbx_description
1 polymer ?
#
loop_
_entity_poly.entity_id
_entity_poly.type
_entity_poly.pdbx_seq_one_letter_code
_entity_poly.pdbx_strand_id
1 'polypeptide(L)'
;MANIKSSKKRIDVAKRNTERNKARKSEIKTLIKRFEAAVEEKDADKATAYFKKADKRLKQAEAKNVMHKNKVARTTSKLAKALNELNA
;
A
#
# COMPACT_ATOMS: atom_id res chain seq x y z
N MET A 1 -6.61 39.86 4.29
CA MET A 1 -5.18 39.49 4.19
C MET A 1 -4.80 38.22 4.96
N ALA A 2 -5.47 37.91 6.07
CA ALA A 2 -5.30 36.63 6.77
C ALA A 2 -5.59 35.44 5.87
N ASN A 3 -6.47 35.57 4.88
CA ASN A 3 -6.86 34.51 3.96
C ASN A 3 -5.72 34.03 3.05
N ILE A 4 -4.78 34.89 2.71
CA ILE A 4 -3.65 34.55 1.83
C ILE A 4 -2.69 33.61 2.56
N LYS A 5 -2.39 33.89 3.83
CA LYS A 5 -1.54 33.04 4.65
C LYS A 5 -2.18 31.67 4.89
N SER A 6 -3.50 31.63 5.15
CA SER A 6 -4.25 30.39 5.31
C SER A 6 -4.25 29.55 4.04
N SER A 7 -4.45 30.18 2.87
CA SER A 7 -4.43 29.51 1.57
C SER A 7 -3.04 28.89 1.29
N LYS A 8 -1.99 29.65 1.55
CA LYS A 8 -0.61 29.17 1.39
C LYS A 8 -0.31 27.95 2.26
N LYS A 9 -0.74 28.00 3.52
CA LYS A 9 -0.58 26.88 4.45
C LYS A 9 -1.33 25.64 4.00
N ARG A 10 -2.56 25.80 3.48
CA ARG A 10 -3.35 24.70 2.93
C ARG A 10 -2.68 24.06 1.73
N ILE A 11 -2.11 24.84 0.84
CA ILE A 11 -1.39 24.37 -0.34
C ILE A 11 -0.18 23.56 0.09
N ASP A 12 0.60 24.05 1.05
CA ASP A 12 1.79 23.35 1.56
C ASP A 12 1.43 22.03 2.24
N VAL A 13 0.35 22.00 3.03
CA VAL A 13 -0.14 20.77 3.69
C VAL A 13 -0.63 19.77 2.64
N ALA A 14 -1.41 20.21 1.65
CA ALA A 14 -1.90 19.36 0.58
C ALA A 14 -0.75 18.77 -0.24
N LYS A 15 0.27 19.54 -0.54
CA LYS A 15 1.46 19.09 -1.27
C LYS A 15 2.21 18.03 -0.47
N ARG A 16 2.43 18.24 0.82
CA ARG A 16 3.09 17.27 1.70
C ARG A 16 2.31 15.98 1.79
N ASN A 17 0.98 16.05 1.91
CA ASN A 17 0.12 14.88 1.96
C ASN A 17 0.16 14.11 0.65
N THR A 18 0.18 14.78 -0.50
CA THR A 18 0.30 14.16 -1.81
C THR A 18 1.62 13.40 -1.93
N GLU A 19 2.72 14.00 -1.51
CA GLU A 19 4.04 13.35 -1.52
C GLU A 19 4.09 12.12 -0.63
N ARG A 20 3.52 12.18 0.58
CA ARG A 20 3.43 11.04 1.50
C ARG A 20 2.58 9.92 0.92
N ASN A 21 1.44 10.28 0.32
CA ASN A 21 0.54 9.30 -0.28
C ASN A 21 1.19 8.59 -1.47
N LYS A 22 1.92 9.35 -2.28
CA LYS A 22 2.68 8.80 -3.40
C LYS A 22 3.75 7.82 -2.93
N ALA A 23 4.49 8.18 -1.87
CA ALA A 23 5.50 7.32 -1.27
C ALA A 23 4.89 6.02 -0.73
N ARG A 24 3.74 6.10 -0.06
CA ARG A 24 3.02 4.92 0.46
C ARG A 24 2.57 3.99 -0.66
N LYS A 25 2.01 4.54 -1.74
CA LYS A 25 1.59 3.75 -2.90
C LYS A 25 2.77 3.06 -3.56
N SER A 26 3.91 3.75 -3.69
CA SER A 26 5.14 3.18 -4.24
C SER A 26 5.67 2.04 -3.39
N GLU A 27 5.66 2.20 -2.08
CA GLU A 27 6.08 1.17 -1.13
C GLU A 27 5.22 -0.08 -1.24
N ILE A 28 3.89 0.10 -1.32
CA ILE A 28 2.94 -1.00 -1.48
C ILE A 28 3.19 -1.74 -2.80
N LYS A 29 3.38 -1.02 -3.90
CA LYS A 29 3.70 -1.63 -5.20
C LYS A 29 4.98 -2.44 -5.13
N THR A 30 6.01 -1.92 -4.48
CA THR A 30 7.30 -2.62 -4.31
C THR A 30 7.12 -3.91 -3.51
N LEU A 31 6.36 -3.87 -2.42
CA LEU A 31 6.08 -5.04 -1.60
C LEU A 31 5.30 -6.10 -2.38
N ILE A 32 4.31 -5.68 -3.17
CA ILE A 32 3.53 -6.58 -4.02
C ILE A 32 4.42 -7.24 -5.07
N LYS A 33 5.29 -6.49 -5.72
CA LYS A 33 6.23 -7.03 -6.70
C LYS A 33 7.17 -8.06 -6.08
N ARG A 34 7.68 -7.78 -4.90
CA ARG A 34 8.55 -8.73 -4.17
C ARG A 34 7.79 -9.97 -3.75
N PHE A 35 6.53 -9.81 -3.35
CA PHE A 35 5.66 -10.94 -3.06
C PHE A 35 5.45 -11.81 -4.29
N GLU A 36 5.12 -11.21 -5.43
CA GLU A 36 4.92 -11.94 -6.69
C GLU A 36 6.19 -12.67 -7.12
N ALA A 37 7.35 -12.04 -6.97
CA ALA A 37 8.64 -12.67 -7.27
C ALA A 37 8.88 -13.89 -6.36
N ALA A 38 8.56 -13.78 -5.07
CA ALA A 38 8.68 -14.89 -4.14
C ALA A 38 7.74 -16.05 -4.50
N VAL A 39 6.53 -15.74 -4.98
CA VAL A 39 5.59 -16.75 -5.46
C VAL A 39 6.13 -17.46 -6.70
N GLU A 40 6.72 -16.74 -7.64
CA GLU A 40 7.35 -17.31 -8.83
C GLU A 40 8.53 -18.22 -8.47
N GLU A 41 9.31 -17.83 -7.47
CA GLU A 41 10.42 -18.64 -6.95
C GLU A 41 9.94 -19.83 -6.11
N LYS A 42 8.63 -19.90 -5.84
CA LYS A 42 8.01 -20.90 -4.97
C LYS A 42 8.59 -20.91 -3.55
N ASP A 43 9.01 -19.72 -3.09
CA ASP A 43 9.51 -19.53 -1.73
C ASP A 43 8.37 -19.11 -0.81
N ALA A 44 7.73 -20.09 -0.17
CA ALA A 44 6.58 -19.86 0.70
C ALA A 44 6.92 -18.96 1.90
N ASP A 45 8.11 -19.09 2.45
CA ASP A 45 8.54 -18.28 3.61
C ASP A 45 8.66 -16.81 3.26
N LYS A 46 9.33 -16.49 2.15
CA LYS A 46 9.45 -15.13 1.65
C LYS A 46 8.09 -14.56 1.26
N ALA A 47 7.28 -15.35 0.55
CA ALA A 47 5.95 -14.94 0.12
C ALA A 47 5.09 -14.58 1.33
N THR A 48 5.11 -15.40 2.38
CA THR A 48 4.36 -15.14 3.63
C THR A 48 4.85 -13.85 4.30
N ALA A 49 6.16 -13.65 4.38
CA ALA A 49 6.74 -12.44 4.98
C ALA A 49 6.32 -11.18 4.22
N TYR A 50 6.43 -11.19 2.89
CA TYR A 50 6.02 -10.04 2.07
C TYR A 50 4.52 -9.83 2.08
N PHE A 51 3.73 -10.91 2.14
CA PHE A 51 2.28 -10.81 2.27
C PHE A 51 1.89 -10.06 3.56
N LYS A 52 2.49 -10.43 4.68
CA LYS A 52 2.22 -9.76 5.96
C LYS A 52 2.59 -8.28 5.92
N LYS A 53 3.73 -7.94 5.34
CA LYS A 53 4.17 -6.55 5.19
C LYS A 53 3.23 -5.77 4.28
N ALA A 54 2.87 -6.33 3.14
CA ALA A 54 1.96 -5.69 2.19
C ALA A 54 0.56 -5.48 2.80
N ASP A 55 0.03 -6.49 3.49
CA ASP A 55 -1.26 -6.40 4.18
C ASP A 55 -1.27 -5.27 5.21
N LYS A 56 -0.23 -5.19 6.03
CA LYS A 56 -0.09 -4.13 7.02
C LYS A 56 -0.10 -2.74 6.38
N ARG A 57 0.66 -2.56 5.30
CA ARG A 57 0.72 -1.27 4.58
C ARG A 57 -0.58 -0.94 3.88
N LEU A 58 -1.26 -1.94 3.32
CA LEU A 58 -2.58 -1.75 2.70
C LEU A 58 -3.60 -1.30 3.73
N LYS A 59 -3.63 -1.91 4.91
CA LYS A 59 -4.53 -1.51 5.98
C LYS A 59 -4.23 -0.10 6.49
N GLN A 60 -2.98 0.27 6.59
CA GLN A 60 -2.58 1.63 6.96
C GLN A 60 -3.02 2.64 5.91
N ALA A 61 -2.88 2.31 4.63
CA ALA A 61 -3.32 3.17 3.54
C ALA A 61 -4.84 3.36 3.54
N GLU A 62 -5.60 2.32 3.85
CA GLU A 62 -7.05 2.39 4.01
C GLU A 62 -7.42 3.32 5.18
N ALA A 63 -6.80 3.12 6.34
CA ALA A 63 -7.07 3.92 7.54
C ALA A 63 -6.77 5.41 7.33
N LYS A 64 -5.80 5.73 6.49
CA LYS A 64 -5.41 7.11 6.18
C LYS A 64 -6.05 7.67 4.92
N ASN A 65 -7.01 6.95 4.36
CA ASN A 65 -7.74 7.33 3.14
C ASN A 65 -6.83 7.54 1.91
N VAL A 66 -5.67 6.89 1.89
CA VAL A 66 -4.77 6.88 0.72
C VAL A 66 -5.31 5.96 -0.36
N MET A 67 -5.91 4.85 0.04
CA MET A 67 -6.56 3.89 -0.84
C MET A 67 -7.97 3.60 -0.35
N HIS A 68 -8.90 3.42 -1.30
CA HIS A 68 -10.28 3.06 -0.97
C HIS A 68 -10.34 1.63 -0.44
N LYS A 69 -11.22 1.38 0.53
CA LYS A 69 -11.40 0.06 1.16
C LYS A 69 -11.64 -1.07 0.15
N ASN A 70 -12.39 -0.79 -0.92
CA ASN A 70 -12.68 -1.79 -1.94
C ASN A 70 -11.43 -2.20 -2.71
N LYS A 71 -10.56 -1.25 -3.02
CA LYS A 71 -9.28 -1.53 -3.68
C LYS A 71 -8.35 -2.33 -2.77
N VAL A 72 -8.29 -1.97 -1.49
CA VAL A 72 -7.50 -2.70 -0.48
C VAL A 72 -8.01 -4.14 -0.35
N ALA A 73 -9.32 -4.32 -0.24
CA ALA A 73 -9.93 -5.64 -0.13
C ALA A 73 -9.64 -6.52 -1.36
N ARG A 74 -9.75 -5.97 -2.56
CA ARG A 74 -9.44 -6.69 -3.80
C ARG A 74 -7.98 -7.10 -3.86
N THR A 75 -7.09 -6.18 -3.54
CA THR A 75 -5.64 -6.43 -3.55
C THR A 75 -5.28 -7.50 -2.54
N THR A 76 -5.78 -7.39 -1.32
CA THR A 76 -5.54 -8.37 -0.25
C THR A 76 -6.06 -9.75 -0.63
N SER A 77 -7.27 -9.84 -1.20
CA SER A 77 -7.85 -11.10 -1.67
C SER A 77 -6.98 -11.76 -2.74
N LYS A 78 -6.51 -10.97 -3.70
CA LYS A 78 -5.65 -11.45 -4.78
C LYS A 78 -4.34 -12.01 -4.25
N LEU A 79 -3.70 -11.29 -3.31
CA LEU A 79 -2.46 -11.73 -2.69
C LEU A 79 -2.67 -12.99 -1.84
N ALA A 80 -3.74 -13.04 -1.05
CA ALA A 80 -4.09 -14.19 -0.23
C ALA A 80 -4.33 -15.44 -1.08
N LYS A 81 -5.03 -15.29 -2.21
CA LYS A 81 -5.28 -16.38 -3.13
C LYS A 81 -3.98 -16.93 -3.71
N ALA A 82 -3.08 -16.06 -4.13
CA ALA A 82 -1.77 -16.45 -4.66
C ALA A 82 -0.94 -17.19 -3.61
N LEU A 83 -0.97 -16.72 -2.36
CA LEU A 83 -0.26 -17.37 -1.25
C LEU A 83 -0.85 -18.75 -0.94
N ASN A 84 -2.17 -18.89 -0.93
CA ASN A 84 -2.84 -20.15 -0.69
C ASN A 84 -2.52 -21.17 -1.79
N GLU A 85 -2.48 -20.76 -3.05
CA GLU A 85 -2.09 -21.60 -4.18
C GLU A 85 -0.65 -22.09 -4.03
N LEU A 86 0.24 -21.22 -3.55
CA LEU A 86 1.65 -21.57 -3.33
C LEU A 86 1.79 -22.61 -2.22
N ASN A 87 0.98 -22.51 -1.17
CA ASN A 87 1.01 -23.43 -0.02
C ASN A 87 0.20 -24.71 -0.21
N ALA A 88 -0.57 -24.77 -1.29
CA ALA A 88 -1.40 -25.94 -1.59
C ALA A 88 -0.61 -27.14 -2.14
#